data_8a7ef937a5f78183a1138a7bd5c171d9
#
_entry.id   8a7ef937a5f78183a1138a7bd5c171d9
#
_cell.length_a   1.000
_cell.length_b   1.000
_cell.length_c   1.000
_cell.angle_alpha   90.00
_cell.angle_beta   90.00
_cell.angle_gamma   90.00
#
_symmetry.space_group_name_H-M   'P 1'
#
loop_
_entity.id
_entity.type
_entity.pdbx_description
1 polymer ?
#
loop_
_entity_poly.entity_id
_entity_poly.type
_entity_poly.pdbx_seq_one_letter_code
_entity_poly.pdbx_strand_id
1 'polypeptide(L)'
;MVQPAFRQAVVVDQEVRRYPGSVSLFSPGSFQQRPPLQTALPTLVCAGDWVQMGKREFGAKGLCQERAYVCGLEAANALLQRGQVRGSGAAPGRPHPVRPIRADEPQVVLGRALNRLVMDRLDAVGIRWPWLA
;
A
#
# COMPACT_ATOMS: atom_id res chain seq x y z
N MET A 1 -20.24 17.23 -21.16
CA MET A 1 -21.05 18.48 -21.24
C MET A 1 -20.61 19.38 -20.11
N VAL A 2 -20.08 20.59 -20.41
CA VAL A 2 -19.66 21.54 -19.36
C VAL A 2 -20.89 22.27 -18.86
N GLN A 3 -21.06 22.38 -17.54
CA GLN A 3 -22.21 23.10 -16.97
C GLN A 3 -22.25 24.55 -17.47
N PRO A 4 -23.44 25.08 -17.83
CA PRO A 4 -23.57 26.43 -18.36
C PRO A 4 -22.98 27.52 -17.47
N ALA A 5 -23.03 27.34 -16.16
CA ALA A 5 -22.45 28.27 -15.17
C ALA A 5 -20.94 28.50 -15.37
N PHE A 6 -20.19 27.55 -15.93
CA PHE A 6 -18.76 27.69 -16.17
C PHE A 6 -18.42 28.40 -17.48
N ARG A 7 -19.41 28.66 -18.35
CA ARG A 7 -19.16 29.37 -19.64
C ARG A 7 -18.74 30.82 -19.47
N GLN A 8 -19.10 31.43 -18.35
CA GLN A 8 -18.76 32.82 -18.02
C GLN A 8 -17.72 32.94 -16.91
N ALA A 9 -17.17 31.80 -16.45
CA ALA A 9 -16.16 31.79 -15.43
C ALA A 9 -14.84 32.39 -15.96
N VAL A 10 -14.27 33.29 -15.18
CA VAL A 10 -12.93 33.86 -15.44
C VAL A 10 -11.93 33.00 -14.65
N VAL A 11 -10.92 32.47 -15.35
CA VAL A 11 -9.82 31.77 -14.70
C VAL A 11 -8.93 32.83 -14.04
N VAL A 12 -8.93 32.85 -12.71
CA VAL A 12 -8.13 33.81 -11.92
C VAL A 12 -6.70 33.32 -11.69
N ASP A 13 -6.50 32.01 -11.67
CA ASP A 13 -5.19 31.37 -11.54
C ASP A 13 -5.21 30.00 -12.19
N GLN A 14 -4.13 29.62 -12.86
CA GLN A 14 -4.00 28.35 -13.53
C GLN A 14 -2.57 27.84 -13.43
N GLU A 15 -2.41 26.65 -12.87
CA GLU A 15 -1.15 25.94 -12.86
C GLU A 15 -1.32 24.56 -13.50
N VAL A 16 -0.48 24.23 -14.48
CA VAL A 16 -0.41 22.89 -15.08
C VAL A 16 0.91 22.25 -14.69
N ARG A 17 0.85 21.30 -13.78
CA ARG A 17 2.02 20.52 -13.37
C ARG A 17 2.08 19.23 -14.16
N ARG A 18 3.23 18.97 -14.77
CA ARG A 18 3.52 17.70 -15.43
C ARG A 18 4.63 16.98 -14.65
N TYR A 19 4.31 15.80 -14.12
CA TYR A 19 5.25 14.95 -13.41
C TYR A 19 5.41 13.60 -14.14
N PRO A 20 6.15 13.53 -15.25
CA PRO A 20 6.41 12.27 -15.91
C PRO A 20 7.18 11.34 -14.95
N GLY A 21 6.65 10.15 -14.70
CA GLY A 21 7.26 9.19 -13.78
C GLY A 21 6.99 9.44 -12.28
N SER A 22 6.08 10.36 -11.91
CA SER A 22 5.73 10.63 -10.52
C SER A 22 4.83 9.57 -9.88
N VAL A 23 4.33 8.63 -10.67
CA VAL A 23 3.41 7.58 -10.24
C VAL A 23 4.08 6.23 -10.35
N SER A 24 4.03 5.44 -9.29
CA SER A 24 4.53 4.07 -9.31
C SER A 24 3.72 3.22 -10.31
N LEU A 25 4.40 2.56 -11.23
CA LEU A 25 3.76 1.62 -12.15
C LEU A 25 3.54 0.29 -11.46
N PHE A 26 2.27 -0.12 -11.34
CA PHE A 26 1.88 -1.41 -10.79
C PHE A 26 1.48 -2.36 -11.91
N SER A 27 2.46 -2.95 -12.59
CA SER A 27 2.21 -3.99 -13.58
C SER A 27 1.73 -5.29 -12.91
N PRO A 28 0.97 -6.14 -13.60
CA PRO A 28 0.61 -7.46 -13.10
C PRO A 28 1.84 -8.23 -12.61
N GLY A 29 1.73 -8.90 -11.46
CA GLY A 29 2.85 -9.63 -10.84
C GLY A 29 3.88 -8.77 -10.10
N SER A 30 3.91 -7.45 -10.27
CA SER A 30 4.91 -6.58 -9.63
C SER A 30 4.82 -6.56 -8.10
N PHE A 31 3.68 -6.93 -7.53
CA PHE A 31 3.49 -6.95 -6.08
C PHE A 31 4.50 -7.85 -5.37
N GLN A 32 4.81 -9.00 -5.93
CA GLN A 32 5.77 -9.95 -5.35
C GLN A 32 7.20 -9.43 -5.35
N GLN A 33 7.51 -8.48 -6.23
CA GLN A 33 8.84 -7.88 -6.38
C GLN A 33 9.02 -6.60 -5.56
N ARG A 34 7.98 -6.14 -4.89
CA ARG A 34 8.07 -4.94 -4.06
C ARG A 34 8.90 -5.22 -2.80
N PRO A 35 9.73 -4.27 -2.37
CA PRO A 35 10.52 -4.45 -1.16
C PRO A 35 9.63 -4.52 0.09
N PRO A 36 10.03 -5.27 1.11
CA PRO A 36 9.37 -5.24 2.40
C PRO A 36 9.64 -3.91 3.12
N LEU A 37 8.76 -3.54 4.05
CA LEU A 37 8.94 -2.38 4.92
C LEU A 37 10.26 -2.45 5.71
N GLN A 38 10.57 -3.61 6.25
CA GLN A 38 11.82 -3.85 6.96
C GLN A 38 12.79 -4.57 6.04
N THR A 39 13.93 -3.95 5.75
CA THR A 39 14.97 -4.55 4.93
C THR A 39 15.91 -5.42 5.77
N ALA A 40 16.79 -6.18 5.10
CA ALA A 40 17.85 -6.93 5.76
C ALA A 40 18.87 -6.01 6.47
N LEU A 41 18.95 -4.75 6.08
CA LEU A 41 19.82 -3.77 6.73
C LEU A 41 19.11 -3.18 7.96
N PRO A 42 19.72 -3.27 9.17
CA PRO A 42 19.06 -2.84 10.39
C PRO A 42 18.69 -1.35 10.42
N THR A 43 19.44 -0.53 9.70
CA THR A 43 19.29 0.94 9.67
C THR A 43 18.40 1.42 8.52
N LEU A 44 17.94 0.53 7.66
CA LEU A 44 17.17 0.88 6.47
C LEU A 44 15.75 0.32 6.56
N VAL A 45 14.77 1.19 6.42
CA VAL A 45 13.36 0.84 6.23
C VAL A 45 12.84 1.49 4.95
N CYS A 46 11.90 0.84 4.30
CA CYS A 46 11.22 1.38 3.13
C CYS A 46 9.83 1.90 3.53
N ALA A 47 9.41 3.02 2.96
CA ALA A 47 8.09 3.58 3.16
C ALA A 47 7.50 4.06 1.84
N GLY A 48 6.18 4.04 1.74
CA GLY A 48 5.43 4.45 0.57
C GLY A 48 4.36 3.45 0.18
N ASP A 49 3.52 3.81 -0.77
CA ASP A 49 2.44 2.96 -1.27
C ASP A 49 2.92 1.75 -2.10
N TRP A 50 4.18 1.79 -2.53
CA TRP A 50 4.87 0.74 -3.31
C TRP A 50 5.50 -0.38 -2.47
N VAL A 51 5.48 -0.25 -1.13
CA VAL A 51 6.11 -1.18 -0.20
C VAL A 51 5.16 -2.32 0.18
N GLN A 52 5.68 -3.53 0.39
CA GLN A 52 4.92 -4.62 0.98
C GLN A 52 4.80 -4.43 2.49
N MET A 53 3.58 -4.45 3.00
CA MET A 53 3.28 -4.25 4.42
C MET A 53 3.12 -5.57 5.20
N GLY A 54 3.35 -6.71 4.56
CA GLY A 54 3.26 -8.03 5.19
C GLY A 54 1.87 -8.32 5.76
N LYS A 55 1.77 -8.60 7.05
CA LYS A 55 0.49 -8.90 7.71
C LYS A 55 -0.50 -7.73 7.72
N ARG A 56 -0.04 -6.52 7.46
CA ARG A 56 -0.87 -5.31 7.32
C ARG A 56 -1.25 -4.99 5.88
N GLU A 57 -0.98 -5.92 4.98
CA GLU A 57 -1.42 -5.79 3.59
C GLU A 57 -2.94 -5.90 3.51
N PHE A 58 -3.58 -4.87 2.97
CA PHE A 58 -5.01 -4.86 2.75
C PHE A 58 -5.34 -4.72 1.26
N GLY A 59 -6.60 -4.97 0.89
CA GLY A 59 -7.02 -5.14 -0.50
C GLY A 59 -6.71 -3.99 -1.46
N ALA A 60 -6.55 -2.76 -0.98
CA ALA A 60 -6.14 -1.62 -1.79
C ALA A 60 -4.63 -1.72 -2.10
N LYS A 61 -4.26 -2.55 -3.05
CA LYS A 61 -2.87 -2.74 -3.49
C LYS A 61 -2.38 -1.67 -4.47
N GLY A 62 -3.22 -0.73 -4.82
CA GLY A 62 -2.94 0.37 -5.74
C GLY A 62 -2.40 1.62 -5.05
N LEU A 63 -2.31 2.69 -5.83
CA LEU A 63 -1.97 4.02 -5.34
C LEU A 63 -3.00 4.50 -4.32
N CYS A 64 -2.57 4.67 -3.09
CA CYS A 64 -3.43 5.12 -2.02
C CYS A 64 -2.62 5.96 -1.04
N GLN A 65 -3.00 7.22 -0.88
CA GLN A 65 -2.35 8.13 0.07
C GLN A 65 -2.43 7.60 1.51
N GLU A 66 -3.57 7.01 1.88
CA GLU A 66 -3.74 6.38 3.18
C GLU A 66 -2.74 5.25 3.39
N ARG A 67 -2.54 4.39 2.38
CA ARG A 67 -1.54 3.34 2.42
C ARG A 67 -0.13 3.90 2.61
N ALA A 68 0.22 4.94 1.86
CA ALA A 68 1.53 5.59 1.97
C ALA A 68 1.74 6.17 3.37
N TYR A 69 0.71 6.82 3.93
CA TYR A 69 0.73 7.38 5.27
C TYR A 69 0.90 6.30 6.35
N VAL A 70 0.08 5.26 6.30
CA VAL A 70 0.17 4.14 7.25
C VAL A 70 1.52 3.43 7.14
N CYS A 71 2.03 3.23 5.93
CA CYS A 71 3.36 2.67 5.71
C CYS A 71 4.46 3.54 6.33
N GLY A 72 4.34 4.86 6.22
CA GLY A 72 5.26 5.82 6.87
C GLY A 72 5.24 5.69 8.40
N LEU A 73 4.05 5.59 9.01
CA LEU A 73 3.92 5.38 10.47
C LEU A 73 4.54 4.05 10.92
N GLU A 74 4.30 2.97 10.16
CA GLU A 74 4.89 1.65 10.47
C GLU A 74 6.41 1.64 10.31
N ALA A 75 6.95 2.35 9.32
CA ALA A 75 8.38 2.51 9.14
C ALA A 75 9.00 3.28 10.32
N ALA A 76 8.36 4.37 10.75
CA ALA A 76 8.79 5.13 11.93
C ALA A 76 8.75 4.26 13.19
N ASN A 77 7.68 3.49 13.41
CA ASN A 77 7.57 2.58 14.54
C ASN A 77 8.65 1.50 14.52
N ALA A 78 8.98 0.97 13.35
CA ALA A 78 10.07 -0.01 13.21
C ALA A 78 11.43 0.57 13.61
N LEU A 79 11.71 1.81 13.25
CA LEU A 79 12.94 2.51 13.65
C LEU A 79 12.96 2.79 15.16
N LEU A 80 11.85 3.24 15.72
CA LEU A 80 11.72 3.49 17.17
C LEU A 80 11.95 2.22 17.99
N GLN A 81 11.36 1.10 17.57
CA GLN A 81 11.53 -0.19 18.23
C GLN A 81 12.98 -0.69 18.17
N ARG A 82 13.69 -0.38 17.11
CA ARG A 82 15.12 -0.74 16.98
C ARG A 82 16.06 0.16 17.78
N GLY A 83 15.54 1.20 18.43
CA GLY A 83 16.35 2.16 19.20
C GLY A 83 17.30 2.99 18.33
N GLN A 84 17.09 3.02 17.02
CA GLN A 84 18.03 3.63 16.06
C GLN A 84 17.82 5.14 15.86
N VAL A 85 16.78 5.72 16.45
CA VAL A 85 16.61 7.18 16.48
C VAL A 85 17.47 7.76 17.62
N ARG A 86 18.75 7.41 17.63
CA ARG A 86 19.75 8.04 18.51
C ARG A 86 20.21 9.33 17.85
N GLY A 87 19.86 10.45 18.44
CA GLY A 87 20.41 11.75 18.03
C GLY A 87 19.52 12.95 18.26
N SER A 88 18.24 12.77 18.52
CA SER A 88 17.33 13.90 18.76
C SER A 88 17.14 14.26 20.23
N GLY A 89 17.87 13.66 21.18
CA GLY A 89 17.66 13.92 22.62
C GLY A 89 16.27 13.50 23.13
N ALA A 90 15.43 12.98 22.27
CA ALA A 90 14.13 12.47 22.62
C ALA A 90 14.26 11.10 23.28
N ALA A 91 13.58 10.91 24.40
CA ALA A 91 13.35 9.60 25.00
C ALA A 91 12.86 8.61 23.93
N PRO A 92 13.11 7.28 24.05
CA PRO A 92 12.61 6.30 23.11
C PRO A 92 11.13 6.57 22.85
N GLY A 93 10.83 7.03 21.65
CA GLY A 93 9.52 7.55 21.30
C GLY A 93 8.48 6.45 21.44
N ARG A 94 7.34 6.80 22.02
CA ARG A 94 6.21 5.88 22.07
C ARG A 94 5.77 5.58 20.62
N PRO A 95 5.59 4.30 20.27
CA PRO A 95 5.12 3.95 18.92
C PRO A 95 3.83 4.69 18.57
N HIS A 96 3.74 5.19 17.35
CA HIS A 96 2.53 5.82 16.87
C HIS A 96 1.39 4.79 16.76
N PRO A 97 0.19 5.12 17.24
CA PRO A 97 -0.93 4.20 17.14
C PRO A 97 -1.35 4.06 15.66
N VAL A 98 -1.29 2.85 15.14
CA VAL A 98 -1.81 2.50 13.83
C VAL A 98 -3.07 1.68 14.03
N ARG A 99 -4.18 2.15 13.47
CA ARG A 99 -5.44 1.42 13.56
C ARG A 99 -5.30 0.05 12.92
N PRO A 100 -5.80 -1.03 13.56
CA PRO A 100 -5.80 -2.35 12.96
C PRO A 100 -6.68 -2.37 11.72
N ILE A 101 -6.30 -3.18 10.74
CA ILE A 101 -7.15 -3.47 9.59
C ILE A 101 -8.43 -4.13 10.10
N ARG A 102 -9.59 -3.64 9.65
CA ARG A 102 -10.86 -4.25 9.99
C ARG A 102 -10.86 -5.70 9.49
N ALA A 103 -11.28 -6.62 10.34
CA ALA A 103 -11.44 -8.01 9.93
C ALA A 103 -12.44 -8.13 8.78
N ASP A 104 -12.17 -9.04 7.86
CA ASP A 104 -13.11 -9.36 6.79
C ASP A 104 -14.43 -9.88 7.39
N GLU A 105 -15.52 -9.54 6.75
CA GLU A 105 -16.83 -10.08 7.10
C GLU A 105 -16.86 -11.60 6.84
N PRO A 106 -17.65 -12.38 7.61
CA PRO A 106 -17.65 -13.84 7.52
C PRO A 106 -17.88 -14.38 6.09
N GLN A 107 -18.75 -13.73 5.31
CA GLN A 107 -18.99 -14.12 3.92
C GLN A 107 -17.77 -13.91 3.03
N VAL A 108 -16.95 -12.88 3.29
CA VAL A 108 -15.72 -12.62 2.55
C VAL A 108 -14.66 -13.66 2.90
N VAL A 109 -14.56 -14.04 4.19
CA VAL A 109 -13.65 -15.10 4.65
C VAL A 109 -14.03 -16.43 3.99
N LEU A 110 -15.32 -16.77 3.99
CA LEU A 110 -15.82 -17.99 3.35
C LEU A 110 -15.56 -17.96 1.83
N GLY A 111 -15.88 -16.85 1.17
CA GLY A 111 -15.64 -16.69 -0.26
C GLY A 111 -14.16 -16.85 -0.64
N ARG A 112 -13.26 -16.28 0.16
CA ARG A 112 -11.81 -16.47 -0.04
C ARG A 112 -11.37 -17.92 0.16
N ALA A 113 -11.92 -18.60 1.16
CA ALA A 113 -11.60 -20.00 1.42
C ALA A 113 -12.06 -20.91 0.25
N LEU A 114 -13.28 -20.70 -0.24
CA LEU A 114 -13.81 -21.43 -1.39
C LEU A 114 -13.01 -21.14 -2.65
N ASN A 115 -12.71 -19.84 -2.93
CA ASN A 115 -11.90 -19.47 -4.08
C ASN A 115 -10.52 -20.13 -4.04
N ARG A 116 -9.87 -20.15 -2.89
CA ARG A 116 -8.57 -20.78 -2.72
C ARG A 116 -8.64 -22.28 -3.02
N LEU A 117 -9.66 -22.96 -2.50
CA LEU A 117 -9.88 -24.40 -2.75
C LEU A 117 -10.11 -24.69 -4.25
N VAL A 118 -10.88 -23.85 -4.94
CA VAL A 118 -11.11 -23.97 -6.40
C VAL A 118 -9.81 -23.75 -7.14
N MET A 119 -9.04 -22.72 -6.80
CA MET A 119 -7.78 -22.39 -7.46
C MET A 119 -6.75 -23.50 -7.29
N ASP A 120 -6.61 -24.04 -6.07
CA ASP A 120 -5.70 -25.16 -5.80
C ASP A 120 -6.06 -26.39 -6.64
N ARG A 121 -7.34 -26.63 -6.89
CA ARG A 121 -7.79 -27.73 -7.75
C ARG A 121 -7.53 -27.47 -9.24
N LEU A 122 -7.74 -26.25 -9.71
CA LEU A 122 -7.43 -25.85 -11.09
C LEU A 122 -5.93 -25.94 -11.37
N ASP A 123 -5.11 -25.47 -10.45
CA ASP A 123 -3.65 -25.58 -10.54
C ASP A 123 -3.17 -27.03 -10.58
N ALA A 124 -3.80 -27.91 -9.79
CA ALA A 124 -3.47 -29.34 -9.77
C ALA A 124 -3.77 -30.05 -11.10
N VAL A 125 -4.71 -29.55 -11.90
CA VAL A 125 -5.04 -30.07 -13.25
C VAL A 125 -4.40 -29.24 -14.37
N GLY A 126 -3.48 -28.31 -14.03
CA GLY A 126 -2.74 -27.50 -15.00
C GLY A 126 -3.55 -26.38 -15.66
N ILE A 127 -4.74 -26.09 -15.16
CA ILE A 127 -5.58 -25.00 -15.67
C ILE A 127 -5.18 -23.72 -14.95
N ARG A 128 -4.48 -22.83 -15.66
CA ARG A 128 -4.13 -21.50 -15.11
C ARG A 128 -5.21 -20.48 -15.51
N TRP A 129 -5.71 -19.78 -14.51
CA TRP A 129 -6.68 -18.70 -14.73
C TRP A 129 -5.96 -17.49 -15.33
N PRO A 130 -6.40 -16.94 -16.49
CA PRO A 130 -5.64 -15.92 -17.21
C PRO A 130 -5.43 -14.59 -16.45
N TRP A 131 -6.19 -14.36 -15.40
CA TRP A 131 -6.11 -13.15 -14.59
C TRP A 131 -5.23 -13.28 -13.33
N LEU A 132 -4.63 -14.44 -13.09
CA LEU A 132 -3.81 -14.73 -11.92
C LEU A 132 -2.34 -15.05 -12.27
N ALA A 133 -1.97 -14.87 -13.53
CA ALA A 133 -0.60 -15.03 -14.00
C ALA A 133 0.26 -13.83 -13.66
#